data_1f8f44a27da998ac8819d23b723ef1bf
#
_entry.id   1f8f44a27da998ac8819d23b723ef1bf
#
_cell.length_a   1.000
_cell.length_b   1.000
_cell.length_c   1.000
_cell.angle_alpha   90.00
_cell.angle_beta   90.00
_cell.angle_gamma   90.00
#
_symmetry.space_group_name_H-M   'P 1'
#
loop_
_entity.id
_entity.type
_entity.pdbx_description
1 polymer ?
#
loop_
_entity_poly.entity_id
_entity_poly.type
_entity_poly.pdbx_seq_one_letter_code
_entity_poly.pdbx_strand_id
1 'polypeptide(L)'
;MKSLIALGTAALLATGTLHAQDLFVNIHSGSAMAQGAGLVLAGQALEQKANVRVLLCDAAGDMAVTGKEGPKLKPRDVSTQQMLQGVIKAGAKVEVCALYLPNTGLKPSDLIEGVTPAKPADVAAHLLKPGVNTLAF
;
A
#
# COMPACT_ATOMS: atom_id res chain seq x y z
N MET A 1 -17.80 -53.71 41.01
CA MET A 1 -16.73 -52.73 40.82
C MET A 1 -16.73 -52.29 39.34
N LYS A 2 -17.27 -51.10 39.05
CA LYS A 2 -17.35 -50.57 37.68
C LYS A 2 -16.39 -49.38 37.60
N SER A 3 -15.24 -49.55 36.91
CA SER A 3 -14.29 -48.47 36.63
C SER A 3 -14.80 -47.64 35.47
N LEU A 4 -15.12 -46.40 35.71
CA LEU A 4 -15.39 -45.40 34.70
C LEU A 4 -14.06 -44.76 34.24
N ILE A 5 -13.67 -45.05 32.99
CA ILE A 5 -12.55 -44.38 32.33
C ILE A 5 -13.11 -43.13 31.69
N ALA A 6 -12.75 -41.97 32.25
CA ALA A 6 -13.06 -40.68 31.65
C ALA A 6 -12.01 -40.38 30.55
N LEU A 7 -12.41 -40.42 29.28
CA LEU A 7 -11.62 -39.91 28.19
C LEU A 7 -11.72 -38.37 28.20
N GLY A 8 -10.64 -37.72 28.62
CA GLY A 8 -10.46 -36.29 28.49
C GLY A 8 -10.05 -35.95 27.06
N THR A 9 -10.95 -35.35 26.28
CA THR A 9 -10.65 -34.75 24.97
C THR A 9 -9.95 -33.44 25.21
N ALA A 10 -8.63 -33.41 25.04
CA ALA A 10 -7.86 -32.15 24.98
C ALA A 10 -8.10 -31.50 23.64
N ALA A 11 -8.90 -30.43 23.61
CA ALA A 11 -9.03 -29.56 22.44
C ALA A 11 -7.75 -28.72 22.29
N LEU A 12 -6.90 -29.05 21.32
CA LEU A 12 -5.81 -28.16 20.89
C LEU A 12 -6.43 -26.93 20.23
N LEU A 13 -6.46 -25.82 20.96
CA LEU A 13 -6.68 -24.51 20.39
C LEU A 13 -5.42 -24.11 19.62
N ALA A 14 -5.43 -24.34 18.31
CA ALA A 14 -4.41 -23.79 17.42
C ALA A 14 -4.60 -22.27 17.37
N THR A 15 -3.87 -21.54 18.20
CA THR A 15 -3.75 -20.09 18.09
C THR A 15 -2.89 -19.79 16.86
N GLY A 16 -3.52 -19.78 15.69
CA GLY A 16 -2.91 -19.27 14.47
C GLY A 16 -2.57 -17.79 14.69
N THR A 17 -1.29 -17.44 14.71
CA THR A 17 -0.84 -16.07 14.66
C THR A 17 -1.29 -15.49 13.30
N LEU A 18 -2.32 -14.66 13.30
CA LEU A 18 -2.74 -13.87 12.15
C LEU A 18 -1.60 -12.88 11.84
N HIS A 19 -0.67 -13.27 10.99
CA HIS A 19 0.30 -12.34 10.44
C HIS A 19 -0.44 -11.42 9.47
N ALA A 20 -0.28 -10.10 9.64
CA ALA A 20 -0.79 -9.14 8.68
C ALA A 20 -0.21 -9.45 7.30
N GLN A 21 -1.05 -9.50 6.27
CA GLN A 21 -0.61 -9.70 4.88
C GLN A 21 0.14 -8.46 4.41
N ASP A 22 1.28 -8.65 3.75
CA ASP A 22 2.01 -7.56 3.11
C ASP A 22 1.51 -7.38 1.67
N LEU A 23 1.14 -6.15 1.33
CA LEU A 23 0.72 -5.77 -0.03
C LEU A 23 1.63 -4.66 -0.55
N PHE A 24 2.27 -4.92 -1.69
CA PHE A 24 3.03 -3.95 -2.45
C PHE A 24 2.22 -3.50 -3.67
N VAL A 25 1.94 -2.20 -3.79
CA VAL A 25 1.21 -1.61 -4.90
C VAL A 25 2.14 -0.69 -5.68
N ASN A 26 2.46 -1.08 -6.92
CA ASN A 26 3.25 -0.28 -7.83
C ASN A 26 2.32 0.45 -8.80
N ILE A 27 2.32 1.79 -8.78
CA ILE A 27 1.53 2.61 -9.69
C ILE A 27 2.49 3.43 -10.55
N HIS A 28 2.40 3.26 -11.87
CA HIS A 28 3.27 3.96 -12.83
C HIS A 28 2.46 4.60 -13.97
N SER A 29 1.18 4.25 -14.09
CA SER A 29 0.31 4.78 -15.14
C SER A 29 -0.01 6.26 -14.96
N GLY A 30 -0.04 7.01 -16.08
CA GLY A 30 -0.60 8.36 -16.13
C GLY A 30 -2.13 8.41 -16.18
N SER A 31 -2.80 7.26 -16.31
CA SER A 31 -4.26 7.18 -16.30
C SER A 31 -4.81 7.36 -14.89
N ALA A 32 -5.64 8.38 -14.69
CA ALA A 32 -6.30 8.60 -13.41
C ALA A 32 -7.16 7.41 -12.96
N MET A 33 -7.76 6.68 -13.91
CA MET A 33 -8.54 5.46 -13.59
C MET A 33 -7.66 4.34 -13.06
N ALA A 34 -6.48 4.10 -13.68
CA ALA A 34 -5.53 3.10 -13.20
C ALA A 34 -4.97 3.48 -11.82
N GLN A 35 -4.59 4.75 -11.65
CA GLN A 35 -4.15 5.29 -10.36
C GLN A 35 -5.23 5.10 -9.28
N GLY A 36 -6.47 5.49 -9.59
CA GLY A 36 -7.61 5.33 -8.69
C GLY A 36 -7.88 3.88 -8.33
N ALA A 37 -7.80 2.95 -9.30
CA ALA A 37 -7.99 1.52 -9.06
C ALA A 37 -6.95 0.98 -8.06
N GLY A 38 -5.67 1.32 -8.24
CA GLY A 38 -4.60 0.93 -7.31
C GLY A 38 -4.84 1.47 -5.89
N LEU A 39 -5.24 2.74 -5.77
CA LEU A 39 -5.49 3.38 -4.48
C LEU A 39 -6.74 2.83 -3.78
N VAL A 40 -7.79 2.46 -4.54
CA VAL A 40 -8.99 1.79 -3.97
C VAL A 40 -8.59 0.45 -3.37
N LEU A 41 -7.83 -0.37 -4.10
CA LEU A 41 -7.39 -1.69 -3.59
C LEU A 41 -6.44 -1.55 -2.40
N ALA A 42 -5.54 -0.58 -2.43
CA ALA A 42 -4.68 -0.25 -1.29
C ALA A 42 -5.49 0.11 -0.04
N GLY A 43 -6.50 0.98 -0.21
CA GLY A 43 -7.41 1.37 0.88
C GLY A 43 -8.19 0.19 1.46
N GLN A 44 -8.74 -0.68 0.60
CA GLN A 44 -9.47 -1.87 1.02
C GLN A 44 -8.57 -2.88 1.75
N ALA A 45 -7.31 -3.02 1.33
CA ALA A 45 -6.34 -3.87 2.02
C ALA A 45 -6.01 -3.32 3.43
N LEU A 46 -5.87 -1.99 3.57
CA LEU A 46 -5.67 -1.36 4.88
C LEU A 46 -6.84 -1.59 5.83
N GLU A 47 -8.08 -1.51 5.35
CA GLU A 47 -9.28 -1.82 6.13
C GLU A 47 -9.25 -3.27 6.64
N GLN A 48 -8.67 -4.20 5.86
CA GLN A 48 -8.45 -5.59 6.22
C GLN A 48 -7.18 -5.83 7.06
N LYS A 49 -6.55 -4.75 7.54
CA LYS A 49 -5.34 -4.79 8.39
C LYS A 49 -4.08 -5.32 7.69
N ALA A 50 -4.04 -5.24 6.36
CA ALA A 50 -2.80 -5.52 5.63
C ALA A 50 -1.76 -4.40 5.85
N ASN A 51 -0.47 -4.74 5.79
CA ASN A 51 0.59 -3.76 5.68
C ASN A 51 0.71 -3.35 4.21
N VAL A 52 0.41 -2.11 3.90
CA VAL A 52 0.40 -1.63 2.51
C VAL A 52 1.58 -0.70 2.25
N ARG A 53 2.34 -1.01 1.20
CA ARG A 53 3.40 -0.17 0.66
C ARG A 53 3.05 0.21 -0.77
N VAL A 54 3.04 1.51 -1.07
CA VAL A 54 2.75 2.06 -2.39
C VAL A 54 4.01 2.69 -2.95
N LEU A 55 4.39 2.31 -4.17
CA LEU A 55 5.48 2.92 -4.93
C LEU A 55 4.89 3.62 -6.16
N LEU A 56 5.17 4.91 -6.26
CA LEU A 56 4.74 5.76 -7.37
C LEU A 56 5.92 5.99 -8.31
N CYS A 57 5.80 5.57 -9.55
CA CYS A 57 6.83 5.77 -10.58
C CYS A 57 6.25 6.49 -11.80
N ASP A 58 7.14 7.04 -12.63
CA ASP A 58 6.76 7.70 -13.88
C ASP A 58 5.62 8.73 -13.66
N ALA A 59 4.65 8.81 -14.55
CA ALA A 59 3.54 9.77 -14.48
C ALA A 59 2.70 9.66 -13.18
N ALA A 60 2.66 8.50 -12.54
CA ALA A 60 1.96 8.34 -11.26
C ALA A 60 2.65 9.11 -10.11
N GLY A 61 3.94 9.42 -10.23
CA GLY A 61 4.65 10.26 -9.26
C GLY A 61 4.03 11.65 -9.09
N ASP A 62 3.36 12.16 -10.12
CA ASP A 62 2.68 13.47 -10.07
C ASP A 62 1.60 13.54 -8.99
N MET A 63 0.95 12.42 -8.63
CA MET A 63 0.00 12.38 -7.50
C MET A 63 0.62 12.79 -6.17
N ALA A 64 1.92 12.61 -6.02
CA ALA A 64 2.64 12.94 -4.80
C ALA A 64 3.16 14.38 -4.76
N VAL A 65 3.01 15.16 -5.83
CA VAL A 65 3.54 16.52 -5.92
C VAL A 65 2.51 17.53 -5.42
N THR A 66 2.92 18.39 -4.49
CA THR A 66 2.07 19.45 -3.96
C THR A 66 1.51 20.32 -5.10
N GLY A 67 0.18 20.50 -5.09
CA GLY A 67 -0.51 21.29 -6.11
C GLY A 67 -0.86 20.55 -7.41
N LYS A 68 -0.47 19.29 -7.57
CA LYS A 68 -0.85 18.45 -8.71
C LYS A 68 -1.98 17.47 -8.34
N GLU A 69 -3.17 17.99 -8.07
CA GLU A 69 -4.29 17.16 -7.59
C GLU A 69 -4.78 16.11 -8.58
N GLY A 70 -4.68 16.39 -9.87
CA GLY A 70 -5.25 15.55 -10.93
C GLY A 70 -6.77 15.64 -11.06
N PRO A 71 -7.36 14.87 -11.99
CA PRO A 71 -8.81 14.91 -12.19
C PRO A 71 -9.56 14.21 -11.07
N LYS A 72 -10.81 14.65 -10.84
CA LYS A 72 -11.71 14.03 -9.88
C LYS A 72 -12.40 12.81 -10.46
N LEU A 73 -12.46 11.74 -9.68
CA LEU A 73 -13.06 10.47 -10.05
C LEU A 73 -14.42 10.27 -9.38
N LYS A 74 -15.37 9.76 -10.16
CA LYS A 74 -16.69 9.35 -9.67
C LYS A 74 -16.61 7.99 -8.94
N PRO A 75 -17.52 7.65 -8.02
CA PRO A 75 -18.71 8.44 -7.62
C PRO A 75 -18.45 9.50 -6.54
N ARG A 76 -17.27 9.47 -5.85
CA ARG A 76 -17.00 10.34 -4.70
C ARG A 76 -16.57 11.77 -5.09
N ASP A 77 -16.25 12.00 -6.34
CA ASP A 77 -15.76 13.30 -6.83
C ASP A 77 -14.45 13.75 -6.17
N VAL A 78 -13.53 12.79 -5.94
CA VAL A 78 -12.22 13.01 -5.32
C VAL A 78 -11.09 12.83 -6.33
N SER A 79 -10.03 13.63 -6.19
CA SER A 79 -8.83 13.49 -7.02
C SER A 79 -7.97 12.31 -6.60
N THR A 80 -7.10 11.84 -7.52
CA THR A 80 -6.15 10.77 -7.19
C THR A 80 -5.19 11.17 -6.08
N GLN A 81 -4.80 12.45 -5.99
CA GLN A 81 -4.00 12.95 -4.86
C GLN A 81 -4.77 12.87 -3.54
N GLN A 82 -6.06 13.24 -3.52
CA GLN A 82 -6.89 13.10 -2.31
C GLN A 82 -7.05 11.64 -1.89
N MET A 83 -7.18 10.70 -2.87
CA MET A 83 -7.20 9.27 -2.58
C MET A 83 -5.87 8.80 -1.99
N LEU A 84 -4.74 9.28 -2.54
CA LEU A 84 -3.40 9.00 -2.02
C LEU A 84 -3.24 9.48 -0.58
N GLN A 85 -3.67 10.70 -0.28
CA GLN A 85 -3.69 11.24 1.09
C GLN A 85 -4.54 10.37 2.04
N GLY A 86 -5.65 9.83 1.52
CA GLY A 86 -6.51 8.91 2.27
C GLY A 86 -5.78 7.63 2.69
N VAL A 87 -5.06 6.98 1.77
CA VAL A 87 -4.30 5.76 2.10
C VAL A 87 -3.09 6.05 3.00
N ILE A 88 -2.44 7.22 2.86
CA ILE A 88 -1.39 7.66 3.79
C ILE A 88 -1.95 7.78 5.20
N LYS A 89 -3.07 8.48 5.38
CA LYS A 89 -3.74 8.64 6.69
C LYS A 89 -4.18 7.30 7.30
N ALA A 90 -4.54 6.35 6.44
CA ALA A 90 -4.90 4.99 6.87
C ALA A 90 -3.70 4.10 7.21
N GLY A 91 -2.46 4.59 7.02
CA GLY A 91 -1.24 3.91 7.45
C GLY A 91 -0.41 3.25 6.34
N ALA A 92 -0.72 3.52 5.07
CA ALA A 92 0.15 3.06 3.99
C ALA A 92 1.51 3.75 4.02
N LYS A 93 2.57 3.00 3.75
CA LYS A 93 3.88 3.58 3.42
C LYS A 93 3.88 3.97 1.96
N VAL A 94 3.99 5.26 1.65
CA VAL A 94 3.98 5.77 0.29
C VAL A 94 5.31 6.40 -0.08
N GLU A 95 5.84 6.01 -1.22
CA GLU A 95 7.13 6.46 -1.73
C GLU A 95 7.06 6.78 -3.23
N VAL A 96 7.86 7.76 -3.67
CA VAL A 96 8.15 7.94 -5.10
C VAL A 96 9.42 7.18 -5.45
N CYS A 97 9.48 6.58 -6.64
CA CYS A 97 10.66 5.82 -7.06
C CYS A 97 11.90 6.72 -7.16
N ALA A 98 13.08 6.14 -6.96
CA ALA A 98 14.35 6.88 -6.88
C ALA A 98 14.66 7.69 -8.13
N LEU A 99 14.12 7.33 -9.28
CA LEU A 99 14.32 8.02 -10.54
C LEU A 99 13.40 9.23 -10.73
N TYR A 100 12.29 9.31 -9.98
CA TYR A 100 11.28 10.33 -10.24
C TYR A 100 11.79 11.75 -10.00
N LEU A 101 12.28 12.06 -8.79
CA LEU A 101 12.73 13.41 -8.45
C LEU A 101 13.89 13.91 -9.34
N PRO A 102 14.97 13.12 -9.57
CA PRO A 102 16.08 13.59 -10.41
C PRO A 102 15.67 13.87 -11.85
N ASN A 103 14.72 13.11 -12.41
CA ASN A 103 14.30 13.25 -13.79
C ASN A 103 13.19 14.30 -14.00
N THR A 104 12.55 14.76 -12.93
CA THR A 104 11.53 15.83 -12.97
C THR A 104 12.06 17.16 -12.48
N GLY A 105 13.29 17.24 -11.95
CA GLY A 105 13.87 18.43 -11.36
C GLY A 105 13.23 18.84 -10.03
N LEU A 106 12.41 17.97 -9.45
CA LEU A 106 11.73 18.19 -8.17
C LEU A 106 12.62 17.78 -6.99
N LYS A 107 12.29 18.32 -5.81
CA LYS A 107 12.96 18.03 -4.55
C LYS A 107 12.02 17.29 -3.60
N PRO A 108 12.53 16.61 -2.57
CA PRO A 108 11.67 15.98 -1.55
C PRO A 108 10.69 16.96 -0.88
N SER A 109 11.03 18.24 -0.78
CA SER A 109 10.16 19.30 -0.24
C SER A 109 8.93 19.62 -1.12
N ASP A 110 8.95 19.18 -2.38
CA ASP A 110 7.83 19.41 -3.31
C ASP A 110 6.77 18.29 -3.20
N LEU A 111 7.07 17.23 -2.43
CA LEU A 111 6.14 16.15 -2.18
C LEU A 111 5.12 16.50 -1.10
N ILE A 112 3.92 15.94 -1.23
CA ILE A 112 2.90 16.05 -0.16
C ILE A 112 3.38 15.33 1.11
N GLU A 113 2.84 15.73 2.25
CA GLU A 113 3.16 15.11 3.54
C GLU A 113 2.90 13.60 3.54
N GLY A 114 3.82 12.85 4.11
CA GLY A 114 3.74 11.38 4.23
C GLY A 114 4.31 10.62 3.03
N VAL A 115 4.80 11.31 1.99
CA VAL A 115 5.50 10.69 0.86
C VAL A 115 6.99 10.96 0.95
N THR A 116 7.80 9.92 0.75
CA THR A 116 9.26 9.99 0.77
C THR A 116 9.86 9.39 -0.50
N PRO A 117 11.09 9.78 -0.89
CA PRO A 117 11.82 9.07 -1.94
C PRO A 117 12.16 7.65 -1.51
N ALA A 118 11.91 6.68 -2.39
CA ALA A 118 12.23 5.28 -2.15
C ALA A 118 13.74 5.04 -2.21
N LYS A 119 14.21 4.15 -1.34
CA LYS A 119 15.55 3.57 -1.45
C LYS A 119 15.44 2.25 -2.21
N PRO A 120 16.06 2.10 -3.40
CA PRO A 120 15.91 0.89 -4.23
C PRO A 120 16.23 -0.41 -3.49
N ALA A 121 17.27 -0.40 -2.65
CA ALA A 121 17.64 -1.58 -1.85
C ALA A 121 16.53 -1.98 -0.87
N ASP A 122 15.85 -1.02 -0.21
CA ASP A 122 14.77 -1.29 0.73
C ASP A 122 13.50 -1.81 0.02
N VAL A 123 13.23 -1.30 -1.20
CA VAL A 123 12.12 -1.77 -2.04
C VAL A 123 12.38 -3.21 -2.47
N ALA A 124 13.58 -3.50 -2.99
CA ALA A 124 13.97 -4.83 -3.43
C ALA A 124 13.92 -5.84 -2.26
N ALA A 125 14.47 -5.47 -1.10
CA ALA A 125 14.42 -6.32 0.09
C ALA A 125 12.99 -6.61 0.54
N HIS A 126 12.06 -5.62 0.42
CA HIS A 126 10.66 -5.84 0.73
C HIS A 126 10.01 -6.82 -0.24
N LEU A 127 10.22 -6.65 -1.54
CA LEU A 127 9.65 -7.51 -2.59
C LEU A 127 10.13 -8.97 -2.51
N LEU A 128 11.33 -9.18 -1.99
CA LEU A 128 11.92 -10.52 -1.83
C LEU A 128 11.45 -11.25 -0.56
N LYS A 129 10.66 -10.60 0.31
CA LYS A 129 10.11 -11.25 1.49
C LYS A 129 9.06 -12.29 1.10
N PRO A 130 9.05 -13.47 1.73
CA PRO A 130 7.96 -14.43 1.56
C PRO A 130 6.60 -13.82 1.94
N GLY A 131 5.57 -14.10 1.15
CA GLY A 131 4.19 -13.69 1.44
C GLY A 131 3.83 -12.25 1.07
N VAL A 132 4.72 -11.50 0.41
CA VAL A 132 4.38 -10.19 -0.15
C VAL A 132 3.56 -10.38 -1.43
N ASN A 133 2.32 -9.86 -1.44
CA ASN A 133 1.51 -9.78 -2.63
C ASN A 133 1.83 -8.50 -3.39
N THR A 134 1.88 -8.56 -4.72
CA THR A 134 2.21 -7.40 -5.56
C THR A 134 1.10 -7.12 -6.56
N LEU A 135 0.69 -5.85 -6.64
CA LEU A 135 -0.20 -5.32 -7.67
C LEU A 135 0.53 -4.24 -8.47
N ALA A 136 0.26 -4.15 -9.78
CA ALA A 136 0.81 -3.11 -10.65
C ALA A 136 -0.28 -2.45 -11.50
N PHE A 137 -0.21 -1.12 -11.65
CA PHE A 137 -1.18 -0.28 -12.37
C PHE A 137 -0.50 0.77 -13.25
#